data_36f64c82bd599a8b63927dacb7b923d5
#
_entry.id   36f64c82bd599a8b63927dacb7b923d5
#
_cell.length_a   1.000
_cell.length_b   1.000
_cell.length_c   1.000
_cell.angle_alpha   90.00
_cell.angle_beta   90.00
_cell.angle_gamma   90.00
#
_symmetry.space_group_name_H-M   'P 1'
#
loop_
_entity.id
_entity.type
_entity.pdbx_description
1 polymer ?
#
loop_
_entity_poly.entity_id
_entity_poly.type
_entity_poly.pdbx_seq_one_letter_code
_entity_poly.pdbx_strand_id
1 'polypeptide(L)'
;MDDAKWYVVHTYSGYENKVKANIEKTVENRNLHDQILEVIVPLETVVEIKDGSKKAAQKKMFPGYVLVKMVMNDYSWYVVRNTRGVTGFVGPGSK
;
A
#
# COMPACT_ATOMS: atom_id res chain seq x y z
N MET A 1 13.94 10.97 -17.38
CA MET A 1 13.08 9.79 -17.27
C MET A 1 12.67 9.60 -15.83
N ASP A 2 11.39 9.38 -15.62
CA ASP A 2 10.88 9.19 -14.28
C ASP A 2 11.03 7.73 -13.86
N ASP A 3 11.71 7.53 -12.74
CA ASP A 3 11.89 6.19 -12.21
C ASP A 3 10.83 5.89 -11.17
N ALA A 4 10.46 4.62 -11.09
CA ALA A 4 9.53 4.17 -10.07
C ALA A 4 10.22 4.22 -8.70
N LYS A 5 9.53 4.78 -7.74
CA LYS A 5 10.01 4.88 -6.37
C LYS A 5 8.96 4.41 -5.40
N TRP A 6 9.39 4.09 -4.19
CA TRP A 6 8.48 3.70 -3.13
C TRP A 6 7.89 4.92 -2.45
N TYR A 7 6.58 4.90 -2.29
CA TYR A 7 5.85 5.95 -1.58
C TYR A 7 5.01 5.32 -0.48
N VAL A 8 4.86 6.05 0.61
CA VAL A 8 4.01 5.61 1.71
C VAL A 8 2.64 6.28 1.53
N VAL A 9 1.61 5.46 1.53
CA VAL A 9 0.24 5.92 1.35
C VAL A 9 -0.51 5.68 2.65
N HIS A 10 -1.12 6.72 3.19
CA HIS A 10 -1.90 6.62 4.41
C HIS A 10 -3.33 6.18 4.09
N THR A 11 -3.83 5.23 4.86
CA THR A 11 -5.18 4.69 4.69
C THR A 11 -5.92 4.73 6.02
N TYR A 12 -7.22 4.49 5.96
CA TYR A 12 -7.96 4.24 7.20
C TYR A 12 -7.50 2.93 7.81
N SER A 13 -7.43 2.89 9.13
CA SER A 13 -7.02 1.68 9.84
C SER A 13 -7.96 0.53 9.49
N GLY A 14 -7.38 -0.62 9.14
CA GLY A 14 -8.14 -1.78 8.73
C GLY A 14 -8.47 -1.84 7.25
N TYR A 15 -8.16 -0.79 6.49
CA TYR A 15 -8.45 -0.74 5.05
C TYR A 15 -7.24 -1.06 4.19
N GLU A 16 -6.11 -1.43 4.78
CA GLU A 16 -4.86 -1.63 4.04
C GLU A 16 -5.00 -2.65 2.92
N ASN A 17 -5.56 -3.82 3.22
CA ASN A 17 -5.75 -4.86 2.22
C ASN A 17 -6.76 -4.43 1.15
N LYS A 18 -7.79 -3.72 1.55
CA LYS A 18 -8.80 -3.22 0.64
C LYS A 18 -8.21 -2.20 -0.33
N VAL A 19 -7.38 -1.29 0.19
CA VAL A 19 -6.69 -0.30 -0.62
C VAL A 19 -5.77 -0.98 -1.63
N LYS A 20 -4.99 -1.97 -1.17
CA LYS A 20 -4.13 -2.73 -2.07
C LYS A 20 -4.94 -3.36 -3.20
N ALA A 21 -6.02 -4.06 -2.88
CA ALA A 21 -6.86 -4.69 -3.87
C ALA A 21 -7.46 -3.67 -4.84
N ASN A 22 -7.92 -2.54 -4.32
CA ASN A 22 -8.51 -1.50 -5.14
C ASN A 22 -7.49 -0.87 -6.09
N ILE A 23 -6.27 -0.62 -5.62
CA ILE A 23 -5.20 -0.07 -6.46
C ILE A 23 -4.86 -1.08 -7.55
N GLU A 24 -4.66 -2.34 -7.19
CA GLU A 24 -4.33 -3.38 -8.15
C GLU A 24 -5.41 -3.54 -9.21
N LYS A 25 -6.66 -3.48 -8.80
CA LYS A 25 -7.78 -3.57 -9.73
C LYS A 25 -7.79 -2.38 -10.70
N THR A 26 -7.53 -1.18 -10.20
CA THR A 26 -7.48 0.02 -11.04
C THR A 26 -6.32 -0.06 -12.02
N VAL A 27 -5.16 -0.54 -11.55
CA VAL A 27 -3.98 -0.72 -12.41
C VAL A 27 -4.32 -1.66 -13.57
N GLU A 28 -4.99 -2.74 -13.28
CA GLU A 28 -5.37 -3.70 -14.30
C GLU A 28 -6.42 -3.14 -15.26
N ASN A 29 -7.42 -2.47 -14.73
CA ASN A 29 -8.51 -1.92 -15.54
C ASN A 29 -8.05 -0.77 -16.44
N ARG A 30 -7.04 -0.01 -16.02
CA ARG A 30 -6.57 1.16 -16.75
C ARG A 30 -5.20 0.97 -17.39
N ASN A 31 -4.65 -0.25 -17.35
CA ASN A 31 -3.34 -0.57 -17.89
C ASN A 31 -2.24 0.34 -17.35
N LEU A 32 -2.17 0.46 -16.04
CA LEU A 32 -1.19 1.31 -15.36
C LEU A 32 0.03 0.53 -14.85
N HIS A 33 0.29 -0.67 -15.40
CA HIS A 33 1.36 -1.54 -14.93
C HIS A 33 2.74 -0.91 -15.07
N ASP A 34 2.91 0.02 -15.99
CA ASP A 34 4.16 0.75 -16.18
C ASP A 34 4.30 1.96 -15.26
N GLN A 35 3.23 2.36 -14.62
CA GLN A 35 3.23 3.51 -13.71
C GLN A 35 3.09 3.10 -12.25
N ILE A 36 2.27 2.12 -11.96
CA ILE A 36 2.10 1.59 -10.59
C ILE A 36 2.53 0.13 -10.65
N LEU A 37 3.73 -0.15 -10.16
CA LEU A 37 4.38 -1.44 -10.34
C LEU A 37 4.10 -2.43 -9.22
N GLU A 38 4.00 -1.93 -8.00
CA GLU A 38 3.85 -2.83 -6.86
C GLU A 38 3.14 -2.13 -5.71
N VAL A 39 2.34 -2.89 -4.98
CA VAL A 39 1.65 -2.41 -3.78
C VAL A 39 1.86 -3.43 -2.68
N ILE A 40 2.36 -2.98 -1.54
CA ILE A 40 2.68 -3.86 -0.41
C ILE A 40 2.01 -3.33 0.84
N VAL A 41 1.34 -4.24 1.55
CA VAL A 41 0.88 -3.95 2.91
C VAL A 41 2.00 -4.39 3.85
N PRO A 42 2.64 -3.45 4.59
CA PRO A 42 3.74 -3.84 5.48
C PRO A 42 3.21 -4.71 6.62
N LEU A 43 3.72 -5.93 6.67
CA LEU A 43 3.32 -6.92 7.65
C LEU A 43 4.54 -7.46 8.35
N GLU A 44 4.37 -7.79 9.62
CA GLU A 44 5.38 -8.48 10.39
C GLU A 44 4.80 -9.82 10.85
N THR A 45 5.54 -10.90 10.66
CA THR A 45 5.13 -12.20 11.15
C THR A 45 5.71 -12.41 12.54
N VAL A 46 4.83 -12.60 13.52
CA VAL A 46 5.21 -12.83 14.90
C VAL A 46 4.85 -14.26 15.27
N VAL A 47 5.82 -14.97 15.83
CA VAL A 47 5.61 -16.32 16.35
C VAL A 47 5.45 -16.21 17.85
N GLU A 48 4.28 -16.60 18.35
CA GLU A 48 4.01 -16.62 19.78
C GLU A 48 3.90 -18.07 20.25
N ILE A 49 4.46 -18.32 21.44
CA ILE A 49 4.36 -19.62 22.08
C ILE A 49 3.45 -19.45 23.29
N LYS A 50 2.30 -20.10 23.24
CA LYS A 50 1.36 -20.13 24.37
C LYS A 50 1.02 -21.57 24.68
N ASP A 51 1.11 -21.92 25.95
CA ASP A 51 0.75 -23.27 26.44
C ASP A 51 1.42 -24.39 25.64
N GLY A 52 2.67 -24.15 25.24
CA GLY A 52 3.43 -25.13 24.48
C GLY A 52 3.09 -25.17 22.99
N SER A 53 2.16 -24.37 22.55
CA SER A 53 1.77 -24.31 21.14
C SER A 53 2.40 -23.12 20.45
N LYS A 54 2.89 -23.34 19.23
CA LYS A 54 3.42 -22.27 18.40
C LYS A 54 2.33 -21.76 17.49
N LYS A 55 2.08 -20.47 17.54
CA LYS A 55 1.16 -19.82 16.60
C LYS A 55 1.90 -18.73 15.86
N ALA A 56 1.86 -18.78 14.55
CA ALA A 56 2.35 -17.71 13.70
C ALA A 56 1.20 -16.74 13.42
N ALA A 57 1.42 -15.48 13.72
CA ALA A 57 0.44 -14.44 13.44
C ALA A 57 1.11 -13.31 12.71
N GLN A 58 0.41 -12.75 11.74
CA GLN A 58 0.90 -11.57 11.02
C GLN A 58 0.36 -10.32 11.69
N LYS A 59 1.25 -9.43 12.04
CA LYS A 59 0.89 -8.12 12.57
C LYS A 59 1.27 -7.07 11.55
N LYS A 60 0.42 -6.08 11.36
CA LYS A 60 0.73 -4.97 10.49
C LYS A 60 1.81 -4.12 11.15
N MET A 61 2.91 -3.92 10.43
CA MET A 61 4.04 -3.15 10.90
C MET A 61 3.68 -1.70 11.11
N PHE A 62 2.95 -1.14 10.14
CA PHE A 62 2.48 0.24 10.19
C PHE A 62 0.99 0.26 9.88
N PRO A 63 0.13 0.12 10.91
CA PRO A 63 -1.31 0.13 10.65
C PRO A 63 -1.73 1.46 10.03
N GLY A 64 -2.56 1.37 9.01
CA GLY A 64 -3.00 2.55 8.27
C GLY A 64 -2.06 3.01 7.17
N TYR A 65 -1.07 2.20 6.78
CA TYR A 65 -0.13 2.54 5.72
C TYR A 65 -0.01 1.43 4.69
N VAL A 66 0.23 1.83 3.46
CA VAL A 66 0.47 0.91 2.34
C VAL A 66 1.67 1.47 1.57
N LEU A 67 2.58 0.60 1.15
CA LEU A 67 3.72 0.98 0.34
C LEU A 67 3.39 0.76 -1.13
N VAL A 68 3.62 1.78 -1.94
CA VAL A 68 3.33 1.72 -3.37
C VAL A 68 4.60 2.09 -4.14
N LYS A 69 5.02 1.19 -5.03
CA LYS A 69 6.12 1.47 -5.95
C LYS A 69 5.51 1.96 -7.25
N MET A 70 5.75 3.22 -7.56
CA MET A 70 5.10 3.85 -8.69
C MET A 70 5.96 4.96 -9.27
N VAL A 71 5.68 5.29 -10.53
CA VAL A 71 6.20 6.50 -11.14
C VAL A 71 5.24 7.63 -10.77
N MET A 72 5.74 8.61 -10.02
CA MET A 72 4.89 9.71 -9.54
C MET A 72 4.68 10.74 -10.65
N ASN A 73 3.42 10.90 -11.04
CA ASN A 73 2.99 11.97 -11.92
C ASN A 73 1.56 12.36 -11.53
N ASP A 74 1.03 13.38 -12.16
CA ASP A 74 -0.29 13.89 -11.79
C ASP A 74 -1.37 12.83 -11.92
N TYR A 75 -1.28 11.99 -12.93
CA TYR A 75 -2.29 10.96 -13.16
C TYR A 75 -2.17 9.81 -12.15
N SER A 76 -0.96 9.27 -11.97
CA SER A 76 -0.77 8.17 -11.02
C SER A 76 -1.06 8.62 -9.60
N TRP A 77 -0.65 9.84 -9.24
CA TRP A 77 -0.99 10.42 -7.95
C TRP A 77 -2.50 10.49 -7.75
N TYR A 78 -3.19 11.00 -8.77
CA TYR A 78 -4.64 11.13 -8.73
C TYR A 78 -5.32 9.76 -8.53
N VAL A 79 -4.88 8.76 -9.28
CA VAL A 79 -5.46 7.42 -9.20
C VAL A 79 -5.30 6.83 -7.81
N VAL A 80 -4.09 6.90 -7.25
CA VAL A 80 -3.83 6.35 -5.93
C VAL A 80 -4.55 7.16 -4.85
N ARG A 81 -4.46 8.48 -4.93
CA ARG A 81 -5.07 9.37 -3.93
C ARG A 81 -6.58 9.22 -3.87
N ASN A 82 -7.21 8.92 -5.00
CA ASN A 82 -8.65 8.77 -5.06
C ASN A 82 -9.13 7.33 -4.89
N THR A 83 -8.22 6.41 -4.60
CA THR A 83 -8.59 5.05 -4.26
C THR A 83 -9.35 5.04 -2.94
N ARG A 84 -10.43 4.28 -2.90
CA ARG A 84 -11.26 4.20 -1.70
C ARG A 84 -10.45 3.66 -0.53
N GLY A 85 -10.49 4.37 0.58
CA GLY A 85 -9.76 4.01 1.79
C GLY A 85 -8.44 4.75 1.94
N VAL A 86 -7.97 5.42 0.89
CA VAL A 86 -6.75 6.23 0.94
C VAL A 86 -7.07 7.61 1.49
N THR A 87 -6.29 8.05 2.47
CA THR A 87 -6.42 9.39 3.03
C THR A 87 -5.40 10.37 2.44
N GLY A 88 -4.31 9.86 1.89
CA GLY A 88 -3.30 10.69 1.23
C GLY A 88 -1.93 10.05 1.25
N PHE A 89 -0.98 10.74 0.65
CA PHE A 89 0.42 10.34 0.70
C PHE A 89 1.08 10.87 1.95
N VAL A 90 2.13 10.19 2.40
CA VAL A 90 2.86 10.56 3.61
C VAL A 90 4.32 10.80 3.23
N GLY A 91 4.95 11.78 3.90
CA GLY A 91 6.36 12.03 3.77
C GLY A 91 6.71 13.16 2.81
N PRO A 92 8.01 13.37 2.58
CA PRO A 92 8.46 14.44 1.70
C PRO A 92 7.90 14.28 0.29
N GLY A 93 7.46 15.36 -0.29
CA GLY A 93 6.88 15.35 -1.63
C GLY A 93 5.43 14.91 -1.68
N SER A 94 4.80 14.62 -0.56
CA SER A 94 3.37 14.31 -0.53
C SER A 94 2.56 15.57 -0.84
N LYS A 95 1.43 15.35 -1.43
CA LYS A 95 0.54 16.47 -1.81
C LYS A 95 -0.77 16.38 -1.07
#